data_fcb4ed9f6507073a018273715ffbb93b
#
_entry.id   fcb4ed9f6507073a018273715ffbb93b
#
_cell.length_a   1.000
_cell.length_b   1.000
_cell.length_c   1.000
_cell.angle_alpha   90.00
_cell.angle_beta   90.00
_cell.angle_gamma   90.00
#
_symmetry.space_group_name_H-M   'P 1'
#
loop_
_entity.id
_entity.type
_entity.pdbx_description
1 polymer ?
#
loop_
_entity_poly.entity_id
_entity_poly.type
_entity_poly.pdbx_seq_one_letter_code
_entity_poly.pdbx_strand_id
1 'polypeptide(L)'
;MFKPLAGLALIASLASISPSSAREVRVYSGRHYNTDRQVFKTFSEKTGIKVRLIEATGISLVERLKREGSKSKADVILLVDAARINNAAEAGLLRSIQSNQLEKQIPSLYRDPKDRWFGLTRRVRAIIVNPDIVDPAKIKAYADLARPEFAGKLCLRNRKNVYNQSLVADQIILKGESSAKSWVNGMVKNVTQPYFTGDTSLIRAVGQGKCGIGVVNHYYLARMQSGASGKNDQTVAAKIKLIMPKPAHVNISAAGVAKSAKNLKEAIELIEFLASPQGSSAMAGPTYEYPLKGFGSSKQLKAFGPFTPDNISINALGRTQKKALQMMAQEGWR
;
A
#
# COMPACT_ATOMS: atom_id res chain seq x y z
N MET A 1 -26.25 88.46 3.84
CA MET A 1 -26.03 87.35 4.77
C MET A 1 -26.13 86.06 4.00
N PHE A 2 -25.00 85.47 3.60
CA PHE A 2 -24.95 84.17 2.94
C PHE A 2 -24.34 83.19 3.88
N LYS A 3 -25.03 82.09 4.17
CA LYS A 3 -24.51 80.94 4.92
C LYS A 3 -23.88 79.94 3.94
N PRO A 4 -22.70 79.38 4.26
CA PRO A 4 -22.16 78.28 3.40
C PRO A 4 -22.76 76.94 3.82
N LEU A 5 -23.19 76.16 2.87
CA LEU A 5 -23.52 74.74 3.02
C LEU A 5 -22.23 73.91 3.11
N ALA A 6 -22.08 73.21 4.21
CA ALA A 6 -21.02 72.20 4.37
C ALA A 6 -21.44 70.89 3.69
N GLY A 7 -20.77 70.56 2.60
CA GLY A 7 -20.93 69.25 1.92
C GLY A 7 -20.19 68.15 2.71
N LEU A 8 -20.93 67.14 3.18
CA LEU A 8 -20.38 65.96 3.82
C LEU A 8 -19.98 64.97 2.71
N ALA A 9 -18.66 64.81 2.51
CA ALA A 9 -18.14 63.80 1.59
C ALA A 9 -18.14 62.45 2.26
N LEU A 10 -18.99 61.52 1.83
CA LEU A 10 -19.06 60.15 2.27
C LEU A 10 -17.94 59.36 1.55
N ILE A 11 -16.82 59.03 2.25
CA ILE A 11 -15.76 58.19 1.72
C ILE A 11 -16.22 56.75 1.89
N ALA A 12 -16.67 56.13 0.77
CA ALA A 12 -16.96 54.71 0.68
C ALA A 12 -15.63 53.95 0.63
N SER A 13 -15.25 53.31 1.74
CA SER A 13 -14.11 52.40 1.82
C SER A 13 -14.45 51.12 1.04
N LEU A 14 -13.98 50.98 -0.21
CA LEU A 14 -13.98 49.75 -0.96
C LEU A 14 -12.99 48.81 -0.30
N ALA A 15 -13.49 47.87 0.52
CA ALA A 15 -12.72 46.74 1.00
C ALA A 15 -12.35 45.89 -0.18
N SER A 16 -11.09 45.92 -0.60
CA SER A 16 -10.52 45.06 -1.63
C SER A 16 -10.57 43.61 -1.14
N ILE A 17 -11.58 42.86 -1.55
CA ILE A 17 -11.62 41.39 -1.37
C ILE A 17 -10.55 40.83 -2.30
N SER A 18 -9.35 40.63 -1.78
CA SER A 18 -8.32 39.87 -2.48
C SER A 18 -8.89 38.47 -2.77
N PRO A 19 -8.86 37.98 -4.02
CA PRO A 19 -9.33 36.64 -4.32
C PRO A 19 -8.51 35.65 -3.47
N SER A 20 -9.17 34.98 -2.54
CA SER A 20 -8.54 33.87 -1.80
C SER A 20 -8.03 32.86 -2.84
N SER A 21 -6.72 32.74 -2.96
CA SER A 21 -6.10 31.69 -3.77
C SER A 21 -6.74 30.37 -3.38
N ALA A 22 -7.37 29.70 -4.37
CA ALA A 22 -8.04 28.43 -4.13
C ALA A 22 -7.05 27.46 -3.50
N ARG A 23 -7.35 26.98 -2.27
CA ARG A 23 -6.51 26.00 -1.57
C ARG A 23 -6.35 24.75 -2.42
N GLU A 24 -5.13 24.27 -2.61
CA GLU A 24 -4.87 23.04 -3.38
C GLU A 24 -3.78 22.20 -2.71
N VAL A 25 -3.79 20.90 -3.02
CA VAL A 25 -2.75 19.94 -2.65
C VAL A 25 -2.40 19.06 -3.83
N ARG A 26 -1.11 18.89 -4.11
CA ARG A 26 -0.60 18.09 -5.24
C ARG A 26 -0.10 16.75 -4.73
N VAL A 27 -0.77 15.68 -5.19
CA VAL A 27 -0.52 14.30 -4.78
C VAL A 27 0.17 13.55 -5.91
N TYR A 28 1.37 13.01 -5.63
CA TYR A 28 2.04 12.04 -6.48
C TYR A 28 1.70 10.65 -5.98
N SER A 29 0.82 9.93 -6.71
CA SER A 29 0.31 8.63 -6.28
C SER A 29 0.90 7.46 -7.07
N GLY A 30 1.53 6.53 -6.36
CA GLY A 30 1.93 5.22 -6.86
C GLY A 30 0.86 4.13 -6.64
N ARG A 31 -0.33 4.51 -6.18
CA ARG A 31 -1.50 3.62 -6.12
C ARG A 31 -2.26 3.75 -7.43
N HIS A 32 -2.49 2.69 -8.13
CA HIS A 32 -3.13 2.71 -9.45
C HIS A 32 -4.63 2.35 -9.38
N TYR A 33 -5.33 2.92 -8.40
CA TYR A 33 -6.75 2.64 -8.20
C TYR A 33 -7.61 3.84 -8.57
N ASN A 34 -8.39 3.72 -9.65
CA ASN A 34 -9.35 4.75 -10.04
C ASN A 34 -10.33 5.13 -8.91
N THR A 35 -10.58 4.19 -7.98
CA THR A 35 -11.44 4.38 -6.81
C THR A 35 -10.89 5.40 -5.82
N ASP A 36 -9.56 5.61 -5.77
CA ASP A 36 -8.95 6.63 -4.91
C ASP A 36 -9.40 8.05 -5.30
N ARG A 37 -9.77 8.28 -6.56
CA ARG A 37 -10.28 9.57 -7.05
C ARG A 37 -11.56 10.00 -6.34
N GLN A 38 -12.45 9.03 -5.99
CA GLN A 38 -13.65 9.34 -5.22
C GLN A 38 -13.32 9.78 -3.79
N VAL A 39 -12.30 9.18 -3.17
CA VAL A 39 -11.84 9.57 -1.84
C VAL A 39 -11.29 11.00 -1.84
N PHE A 40 -10.49 11.35 -2.84
CA PHE A 40 -9.97 12.71 -3.02
C PHE A 40 -11.09 13.72 -3.34
N LYS A 41 -12.10 13.32 -4.10
CA LYS A 41 -13.28 14.15 -4.35
C LYS A 41 -14.02 14.45 -3.04
N THR A 42 -14.29 13.42 -2.24
CA THR A 42 -14.93 13.58 -0.91
C THR A 42 -14.12 14.50 0.02
N PHE A 43 -12.79 14.39 0.01
CA PHE A 43 -11.93 15.32 0.74
C PHE A 43 -12.13 16.77 0.25
N SER A 44 -12.09 16.98 -1.06
CA SER A 44 -12.25 18.31 -1.67
C SER A 44 -13.60 18.92 -1.34
N GLU A 45 -14.68 18.13 -1.38
CA GLU A 45 -16.04 18.57 -1.05
C GLU A 45 -16.17 18.98 0.43
N LYS A 46 -15.48 18.28 1.33
CA LYS A 46 -15.52 18.57 2.78
C LYS A 46 -14.68 19.77 3.21
N THR A 47 -13.57 20.02 2.52
CA THR A 47 -12.56 20.97 2.98
C THR A 47 -12.40 22.19 2.09
N GLY A 48 -12.96 22.15 0.88
CA GLY A 48 -12.71 23.16 -0.16
C GLY A 48 -11.30 23.08 -0.76
N ILE A 49 -10.46 22.11 -0.38
CA ILE A 49 -9.10 21.95 -0.89
C ILE A 49 -9.14 21.12 -2.18
N LYS A 50 -8.64 21.67 -3.26
CA LYS A 50 -8.58 20.99 -4.55
C LYS A 50 -7.40 20.00 -4.59
N VAL A 51 -7.67 18.71 -4.84
CA VAL A 51 -6.62 17.71 -5.04
C VAL A 51 -6.18 17.69 -6.51
N ARG A 52 -4.86 17.84 -6.72
CA ARG A 52 -4.20 17.70 -8.02
C ARG A 52 -3.42 16.41 -8.04
N LEU A 53 -3.96 15.40 -8.73
CA LEU A 53 -3.41 14.05 -8.73
C LEU A 53 -2.48 13.83 -9.95
N ILE A 54 -1.29 13.29 -9.68
CA ILE A 54 -0.36 12.76 -10.69
C ILE A 54 -0.10 11.30 -10.34
N GLU A 55 -0.42 10.41 -11.29
CA GLU A 55 -0.28 8.95 -11.12
C GLU A 55 0.85 8.41 -12.00
N ALA A 56 1.71 7.59 -11.40
CA ALA A 56 2.76 6.85 -12.09
C ALA A 56 3.20 5.66 -11.24
N THR A 57 4.16 4.85 -11.70
CA THR A 57 4.71 3.79 -10.86
C THR A 57 5.41 4.38 -9.64
N GLY A 58 5.34 3.70 -8.48
CA GLY A 58 5.97 4.21 -7.27
C GLY A 58 7.49 4.45 -7.42
N ILE A 59 8.17 3.62 -8.22
CA ILE A 59 9.60 3.81 -8.54
C ILE A 59 9.79 5.08 -9.34
N SER A 60 9.01 5.28 -10.41
CA SER A 60 9.11 6.47 -11.27
C SER A 60 8.84 7.76 -10.49
N LEU A 61 7.92 7.73 -9.53
CA LEU A 61 7.62 8.90 -8.69
C LEU A 61 8.76 9.24 -7.74
N VAL A 62 9.40 8.24 -7.13
CA VAL A 62 10.57 8.47 -6.26
C VAL A 62 11.72 9.05 -7.06
N GLU A 63 12.03 8.50 -8.24
CA GLU A 63 13.07 9.02 -9.11
C GLU A 63 12.73 10.43 -9.65
N ARG A 64 11.46 10.68 -9.93
CA ARG A 64 10.98 12.02 -10.30
C ARG A 64 11.21 13.04 -9.18
N LEU A 65 10.86 12.71 -7.93
CA LEU A 65 11.11 13.58 -6.78
C LEU A 65 12.60 13.88 -6.60
N LYS A 66 13.47 12.87 -6.74
CA LYS A 66 14.93 13.05 -6.67
C LYS A 66 15.41 14.04 -7.73
N ARG A 67 14.97 13.88 -8.97
CA ARG A 67 15.38 14.72 -10.10
C ARG A 67 14.83 16.14 -9.99
N GLU A 68 13.59 16.31 -9.55
CA GLU A 68 12.95 17.60 -9.35
C GLU A 68 13.55 18.38 -8.16
N GLY A 69 14.00 17.66 -7.11
CA GLY A 69 14.63 18.25 -5.92
C GLY A 69 13.74 19.31 -5.26
N SER A 70 14.31 20.46 -4.96
CA SER A 70 13.59 21.60 -4.36
C SER A 70 12.54 22.25 -5.30
N LYS A 71 12.63 21.98 -6.61
CA LYS A 71 11.67 22.47 -7.61
C LYS A 71 10.45 21.58 -7.77
N SER A 72 10.38 20.44 -7.05
CA SER A 72 9.23 19.57 -7.11
C SER A 72 7.96 20.28 -6.69
N LYS A 73 6.89 19.97 -7.42
CA LYS A 73 5.54 20.50 -7.14
C LYS A 73 4.72 19.56 -6.25
N ALA A 74 5.27 18.39 -5.86
CA ALA A 74 4.58 17.47 -5.00
C ALA A 74 4.45 18.03 -3.58
N ASP A 75 3.24 17.95 -3.02
CA ASP A 75 2.98 18.21 -1.60
C ASP A 75 2.90 16.89 -0.83
N VAL A 76 2.23 15.88 -1.40
CA VAL A 76 2.09 14.54 -0.83
C VAL A 76 2.60 13.50 -1.81
N ILE A 77 3.36 12.52 -1.30
CA ILE A 77 3.63 11.27 -2.03
C ILE A 77 2.86 10.13 -1.37
N LEU A 78 2.17 9.34 -2.20
CA LEU A 78 1.39 8.19 -1.78
C LEU A 78 1.94 6.95 -2.48
N LEU A 79 2.50 6.02 -1.70
CA LEU A 79 3.18 4.84 -2.22
C LEU A 79 2.59 3.54 -1.65
N VAL A 80 2.71 2.48 -2.44
CA VAL A 80 2.44 1.12 -2.00
C VAL A 80 3.74 0.41 -1.67
N ASP A 81 3.73 -0.35 -0.57
CA ASP A 81 4.83 -1.11 0.00
C ASP A 81 5.79 -0.32 0.90
N ALA A 82 6.11 -0.96 2.03
CA ALA A 82 6.99 -0.46 3.08
C ALA A 82 8.33 0.07 2.55
N ALA A 83 8.95 -0.70 1.66
CA ALA A 83 10.27 -0.36 1.17
C ALA A 83 10.28 0.92 0.32
N ARG A 84 9.26 1.13 -0.50
CA ARG A 84 9.22 2.33 -1.35
C ARG A 84 9.08 3.59 -0.54
N ILE A 85 8.18 3.59 0.46
CA ILE A 85 7.99 4.79 1.29
C ILE A 85 9.20 5.02 2.20
N ASN A 86 9.77 3.94 2.76
CA ASN A 86 10.98 4.04 3.56
C ASN A 86 12.18 4.53 2.74
N ASN A 87 12.37 4.03 1.52
CA ASN A 87 13.44 4.50 0.63
C ASN A 87 13.28 5.98 0.28
N ALA A 88 12.06 6.45 0.07
CA ALA A 88 11.81 7.88 -0.14
C ALA A 88 12.19 8.72 1.11
N ALA A 89 11.86 8.22 2.30
CA ALA A 89 12.22 8.87 3.56
C ALA A 89 13.73 8.90 3.80
N GLU A 90 14.43 7.77 3.62
CA GLU A 90 15.89 7.67 3.79
C GLU A 90 16.66 8.48 2.72
N ALA A 91 16.09 8.65 1.54
CA ALA A 91 16.65 9.54 0.51
C ALA A 91 16.40 11.05 0.79
N GLY A 92 15.82 11.41 1.95
CA GLY A 92 15.55 12.80 2.34
C GLY A 92 14.47 13.49 1.51
N LEU A 93 13.61 12.72 0.83
CA LEU A 93 12.55 13.25 -0.03
C LEU A 93 11.28 13.63 0.75
N LEU A 94 11.18 13.18 2.00
CA LEU A 94 10.05 13.44 2.89
C LEU A 94 10.49 14.31 4.07
N ARG A 95 9.58 15.12 4.57
CA ARG A 95 9.78 15.89 5.79
C ARG A 95 9.04 15.27 6.96
N SER A 96 9.58 15.42 8.16
CA SER A 96 8.85 15.12 9.39
C SER A 96 7.71 16.11 9.57
N ILE A 97 6.57 15.60 10.02
CA ILE A 97 5.42 16.40 10.42
C ILE A 97 4.92 15.93 11.79
N GLN A 98 4.52 16.85 12.62
CA GLN A 98 3.89 16.54 13.90
C GLN A 98 2.38 16.65 13.76
N SER A 99 1.66 15.60 14.16
CA SER A 99 0.21 15.58 14.18
C SER A 99 -0.29 14.63 15.26
N ASN A 100 -0.84 15.18 16.32
CA ASN A 100 -1.46 14.41 17.40
C ASN A 100 -2.58 13.49 16.87
N GLN A 101 -3.25 13.90 15.78
CA GLN A 101 -4.29 13.12 15.15
C GLN A 101 -3.72 11.87 14.48
N LEU A 102 -2.65 11.99 13.70
CA LEU A 102 -1.99 10.86 13.05
C LEU A 102 -1.39 9.89 14.07
N GLU A 103 -0.79 10.40 15.14
CA GLU A 103 -0.24 9.58 16.21
C GLU A 103 -1.30 8.74 16.93
N LYS A 104 -2.48 9.30 17.18
CA LYS A 104 -3.61 8.59 17.80
C LYS A 104 -4.27 7.59 16.87
N GLN A 105 -4.32 7.90 15.58
CA GLN A 105 -5.01 7.07 14.59
C GLN A 105 -4.17 5.90 14.10
N ILE A 106 -2.85 6.09 13.94
CA ILE A 106 -1.97 5.12 13.28
C ILE A 106 -1.09 4.41 14.33
N PRO A 107 -1.20 3.08 14.47
CA PRO A 107 -0.29 2.32 15.32
C PRO A 107 1.18 2.55 14.96
N SER A 108 2.07 2.58 15.96
CA SER A 108 3.51 2.83 15.78
C SER A 108 4.19 1.89 14.78
N LEU A 109 3.71 0.66 14.65
CA LEU A 109 4.18 -0.30 13.65
C LEU A 109 3.97 0.17 12.21
N TYR A 110 2.97 1.02 11.96
CA TYR A 110 2.55 1.46 10.63
C TYR A 110 2.86 2.93 10.35
N ARG A 111 3.75 3.55 11.12
CA ARG A 111 4.26 4.89 10.86
C ARG A 111 5.77 4.98 11.03
N ASP A 112 6.37 5.98 10.41
CA ASP A 112 7.82 6.22 10.58
C ASP A 112 8.13 6.70 12.00
N PRO A 113 9.16 6.15 12.67
CA PRO A 113 9.58 6.63 13.98
C PRO A 113 10.03 8.10 14.00
N LYS A 114 10.31 8.69 12.83
CA LYS A 114 10.67 10.10 12.64
C LYS A 114 9.53 10.92 12.02
N ASP A 115 8.31 10.39 12.01
CA ASP A 115 7.07 11.02 11.51
C ASP A 115 7.17 11.56 10.07
N ARG A 116 7.92 10.87 9.19
CA ARG A 116 8.09 11.25 7.78
C ARG A 116 7.04 10.62 6.88
N TRP A 117 6.42 9.50 7.28
CA TRP A 117 5.34 8.83 6.55
C TRP A 117 4.37 8.09 7.48
N PHE A 118 3.16 7.89 6.99
CA PHE A 118 2.02 7.37 7.73
C PHE A 118 1.28 6.33 6.91
N GLY A 119 0.98 5.16 7.49
CA GLY A 119 0.18 4.12 6.88
C GLY A 119 -1.27 4.54 6.69
N LEU A 120 -1.91 4.05 5.63
CA LEU A 120 -3.28 4.38 5.29
C LEU A 120 -4.17 3.13 5.16
N THR A 121 -3.65 2.08 4.55
CA THR A 121 -4.32 0.79 4.38
C THR A 121 -3.34 -0.34 4.59
N ARG A 122 -3.86 -1.55 4.87
CA ARG A 122 -3.04 -2.76 5.08
C ARG A 122 -3.37 -3.84 4.05
N ARG A 123 -2.40 -4.67 3.78
CA ARG A 123 -2.57 -5.87 2.97
C ARG A 123 -1.77 -7.03 3.54
N VAL A 124 -2.30 -8.24 3.36
CA VAL A 124 -1.64 -9.49 3.77
C VAL A 124 -1.09 -10.19 2.54
N ARG A 125 0.13 -10.69 2.63
CA ARG A 125 0.70 -11.63 1.68
C ARG A 125 0.19 -13.01 2.01
N ALA A 126 -0.92 -13.42 1.41
CA ALA A 126 -1.61 -14.66 1.73
C ALA A 126 -1.11 -15.84 0.87
N ILE A 127 -1.37 -17.05 1.34
CA ILE A 127 -1.17 -18.28 0.56
C ILE A 127 -2.50 -18.63 -0.09
N ILE A 128 -2.46 -19.05 -1.34
CA ILE A 128 -3.62 -19.58 -2.07
C ILE A 128 -3.36 -21.03 -2.45
N VAL A 129 -4.41 -21.84 -2.41
CA VAL A 129 -4.35 -23.28 -2.67
C VAL A 129 -5.48 -23.70 -3.58
N ASN A 130 -5.18 -24.55 -4.56
CA ASN A 130 -6.18 -25.33 -5.30
C ASN A 130 -6.42 -26.64 -4.55
N PRO A 131 -7.59 -26.86 -3.94
CA PRO A 131 -7.88 -28.06 -3.14
C PRO A 131 -7.83 -29.36 -3.93
N ASP A 132 -8.02 -29.31 -5.26
CA ASP A 132 -7.95 -30.48 -6.11
C ASP A 132 -6.52 -31.05 -6.27
N ILE A 133 -5.49 -30.23 -5.92
CA ILE A 133 -4.07 -30.59 -6.09
C ILE A 133 -3.34 -30.72 -4.75
N VAL A 134 -3.68 -29.85 -3.79
CA VAL A 134 -3.04 -29.80 -2.47
C VAL A 134 -4.11 -29.63 -1.40
N ASP A 135 -4.07 -30.49 -0.39
CA ASP A 135 -4.93 -30.34 0.79
C ASP A 135 -4.57 -29.05 1.55
N PRO A 136 -5.53 -28.10 1.64
CA PRO A 136 -5.30 -26.84 2.36
C PRO A 136 -4.94 -27.01 3.83
N ALA A 137 -5.35 -28.11 4.49
CA ALA A 137 -5.07 -28.38 5.90
C ALA A 137 -3.56 -28.59 6.18
N LYS A 138 -2.79 -28.94 5.14
CA LYS A 138 -1.34 -29.14 5.23
C LYS A 138 -0.54 -27.84 5.31
N ILE A 139 -1.18 -26.69 5.07
CA ILE A 139 -0.50 -25.39 4.99
C ILE A 139 -1.08 -24.44 6.05
N LYS A 140 -0.22 -23.99 6.98
CA LYS A 140 -0.59 -23.07 8.09
C LYS A 140 0.29 -21.82 8.13
N ALA A 141 1.53 -21.93 7.65
CA ALA A 141 2.52 -20.87 7.71
C ALA A 141 3.38 -20.81 6.43
N TYR A 142 4.13 -19.74 6.25
CA TYR A 142 5.05 -19.61 5.11
C TYR A 142 6.12 -20.69 5.11
N ALA A 143 6.54 -21.18 6.27
CA ALA A 143 7.53 -22.25 6.40
C ALA A 143 7.11 -23.52 5.66
N ASP A 144 5.82 -23.83 5.60
CA ASP A 144 5.30 -25.02 4.95
C ASP A 144 5.59 -25.04 3.44
N LEU A 145 5.71 -23.88 2.82
CA LEU A 145 5.95 -23.74 1.38
C LEU A 145 7.30 -24.33 0.91
N ALA A 146 8.24 -24.47 1.83
CA ALA A 146 9.57 -25.04 1.55
C ALA A 146 9.63 -26.57 1.73
N ARG A 147 8.54 -27.21 2.18
CA ARG A 147 8.52 -28.67 2.41
C ARG A 147 8.64 -29.43 1.09
N PRO A 148 9.46 -30.50 1.04
CA PRO A 148 9.71 -31.26 -0.20
C PRO A 148 8.45 -31.90 -0.82
N GLU A 149 7.41 -32.18 -0.02
CA GLU A 149 6.14 -32.74 -0.51
C GLU A 149 5.40 -31.81 -1.48
N PHE A 150 5.78 -30.52 -1.54
CA PHE A 150 5.24 -29.54 -2.48
C PHE A 150 6.12 -29.34 -3.72
N ALA A 151 7.11 -30.20 -3.94
CA ALA A 151 7.92 -30.15 -5.15
C ALA A 151 7.05 -30.18 -6.42
N GLY A 152 7.29 -29.24 -7.34
CA GLY A 152 6.51 -29.09 -8.56
C GLY A 152 5.08 -28.59 -8.37
N LYS A 153 4.71 -28.05 -7.19
CA LYS A 153 3.33 -27.55 -6.91
C LYS A 153 3.25 -26.07 -6.60
N LEU A 154 4.38 -25.37 -6.50
CA LEU A 154 4.41 -23.96 -6.10
C LEU A 154 4.54 -23.03 -7.30
N CYS A 155 3.71 -22.01 -7.36
CA CYS A 155 3.83 -20.88 -8.27
C CYS A 155 4.23 -19.61 -7.52
N LEU A 156 5.24 -18.90 -8.01
CA LEU A 156 5.72 -17.65 -7.42
C LEU A 156 5.81 -16.54 -8.47
N ARG A 157 5.77 -15.30 -8.01
CA ARG A 157 6.17 -14.14 -8.83
C ARG A 157 7.68 -14.02 -8.88
N ASN A 158 8.18 -13.33 -9.91
CA ASN A 158 9.61 -13.05 -10.04
C ASN A 158 10.15 -12.21 -8.85
N ARG A 159 11.48 -12.29 -8.61
CA ARG A 159 12.16 -11.59 -7.51
C ARG A 159 12.13 -10.06 -7.61
N LYS A 160 11.87 -9.50 -8.81
CA LYS A 160 11.74 -8.05 -9.00
C LYS A 160 10.48 -7.50 -8.35
N ASN A 161 9.55 -8.38 -7.95
CA ASN A 161 8.34 -7.97 -7.28
C ASN A 161 8.60 -7.53 -5.83
N VAL A 162 8.27 -6.28 -5.53
CA VAL A 162 8.48 -5.67 -4.21
C VAL A 162 7.77 -6.43 -3.08
N TYR A 163 6.61 -7.03 -3.32
CA TYR A 163 5.85 -7.74 -2.28
C TYR A 163 6.53 -9.04 -1.85
N ASN A 164 7.19 -9.74 -2.77
CA ASN A 164 7.99 -10.91 -2.41
C ASN A 164 9.26 -10.51 -1.66
N GLN A 165 9.90 -9.40 -2.06
CA GLN A 165 11.06 -8.87 -1.35
C GLN A 165 10.70 -8.50 0.09
N SER A 166 9.54 -7.88 0.31
CA SER A 166 9.04 -7.56 1.65
C SER A 166 8.74 -8.82 2.46
N LEU A 167 8.15 -9.86 1.87
CA LEU A 167 7.92 -11.14 2.55
C LEU A 167 9.23 -11.82 2.94
N VAL A 168 10.24 -11.82 2.07
CA VAL A 168 11.55 -12.40 2.41
C VAL A 168 12.25 -11.56 3.48
N ALA A 169 12.13 -10.22 3.43
CA ALA A 169 12.62 -9.33 4.48
C ALA A 169 11.97 -9.64 5.83
N ASP A 170 10.67 -9.87 5.84
CA ASP A 170 9.91 -10.30 7.01
C ASP A 170 10.47 -11.61 7.61
N GLN A 171 10.68 -12.63 6.79
CA GLN A 171 11.23 -13.91 7.25
C GLN A 171 12.68 -13.79 7.73
N ILE A 172 13.50 -12.91 7.15
CA ILE A 172 14.85 -12.61 7.65
C ILE A 172 14.78 -12.01 9.07
N ILE A 173 13.86 -11.08 9.31
CA ILE A 173 13.70 -10.42 10.61
C ILE A 173 13.17 -11.41 11.65
N LEU A 174 12.16 -12.21 11.30
CA LEU A 174 11.49 -13.14 12.21
C LEU A 174 12.33 -14.37 12.56
N LYS A 175 13.08 -14.91 11.59
CA LYS A 175 13.70 -16.23 11.68
C LYS A 175 15.23 -16.20 11.60
N GLY A 176 15.82 -15.04 11.30
CA GLY A 176 17.24 -14.90 11.01
C GLY A 176 17.60 -15.30 9.58
N GLU A 177 18.80 -14.88 9.15
CA GLU A 177 19.26 -15.03 7.76
C GLU A 177 19.39 -16.47 7.31
N SER A 178 19.97 -17.34 8.15
CA SER A 178 20.19 -18.76 7.81
C SER A 178 18.87 -19.50 7.57
N SER A 179 17.90 -19.33 8.47
CA SER A 179 16.58 -19.96 8.34
C SER A 179 15.81 -19.42 7.14
N ALA A 180 15.85 -18.11 6.90
CA ALA A 180 15.21 -17.47 5.75
C ALA A 180 15.85 -17.94 4.43
N LYS A 181 17.18 -18.09 4.39
CA LYS A 181 17.92 -18.63 3.24
C LYS A 181 17.46 -20.04 2.89
N SER A 182 17.44 -20.93 3.90
CA SER A 182 16.98 -22.33 3.75
C SER A 182 15.53 -22.38 3.24
N TRP A 183 14.67 -21.55 3.79
CA TRP A 183 13.28 -21.44 3.35
C TRP A 183 13.15 -20.95 1.91
N VAL A 184 13.87 -19.90 1.49
CA VAL A 184 13.89 -19.42 0.09
C VAL A 184 14.37 -20.52 -0.85
N ASN A 185 15.45 -21.23 -0.50
CA ASN A 185 15.97 -22.33 -1.28
C ASN A 185 14.94 -23.47 -1.45
N GLY A 186 14.27 -23.86 -0.34
CA GLY A 186 13.21 -24.88 -0.40
C GLY A 186 12.04 -24.48 -1.26
N MET A 187 11.58 -23.21 -1.17
CA MET A 187 10.52 -22.72 -2.05
C MET A 187 10.93 -22.75 -3.53
N VAL A 188 12.16 -22.31 -3.84
CA VAL A 188 12.67 -22.31 -5.24
C VAL A 188 12.69 -23.71 -5.82
N LYS A 189 13.07 -24.72 -5.03
CA LYS A 189 13.03 -26.14 -5.46
C LYS A 189 11.60 -26.64 -5.72
N ASN A 190 10.60 -26.06 -5.08
CA ASN A 190 9.20 -26.45 -5.22
C ASN A 190 8.48 -25.78 -6.41
N VAL A 191 9.11 -24.78 -7.04
CA VAL A 191 8.50 -24.02 -8.16
C VAL A 191 8.35 -24.89 -9.39
N THR A 192 7.15 -24.87 -10.01
CA THR A 192 6.84 -25.66 -11.19
C THR A 192 6.72 -24.86 -12.48
N GLN A 193 6.46 -23.57 -12.42
CA GLN A 193 6.19 -22.74 -13.60
C GLN A 193 7.20 -21.60 -13.72
N PRO A 194 7.34 -20.99 -14.89
CA PRO A 194 8.04 -19.73 -15.01
C PRO A 194 7.49 -18.70 -14.00
N TYR A 195 8.36 -17.88 -13.44
CA TYR A 195 7.96 -16.89 -12.47
C TYR A 195 7.01 -15.84 -13.05
N PHE A 196 5.89 -15.62 -12.40
CA PHE A 196 4.85 -14.69 -12.84
C PHE A 196 5.23 -13.22 -12.63
N THR A 197 4.73 -12.35 -13.49
CA THR A 197 4.89 -10.89 -13.37
C THR A 197 3.79 -10.25 -12.52
N GLY A 198 2.64 -10.92 -12.32
CA GLY A 198 1.48 -10.40 -11.61
C GLY A 198 0.79 -11.42 -10.71
N ASP A 199 0.14 -10.96 -9.63
CA ASP A 199 -0.65 -11.83 -8.75
C ASP A 199 -1.89 -12.38 -9.48
N THR A 200 -2.53 -11.59 -10.35
CA THR A 200 -3.71 -12.04 -11.12
C THR A 200 -3.38 -13.22 -12.04
N SER A 201 -2.28 -13.17 -12.79
CA SER A 201 -1.85 -14.28 -13.65
C SER A 201 -1.46 -15.52 -12.85
N LEU A 202 -0.84 -15.32 -11.67
CA LEU A 202 -0.53 -16.41 -10.75
C LEU A 202 -1.80 -17.05 -10.19
N ILE A 203 -2.81 -16.27 -9.78
CA ILE A 203 -4.10 -16.79 -9.31
C ILE A 203 -4.79 -17.61 -10.41
N ARG A 204 -4.78 -17.11 -11.66
CA ARG A 204 -5.32 -17.89 -12.80
C ARG A 204 -4.62 -19.22 -12.96
N ALA A 205 -3.29 -19.27 -12.86
CA ALA A 205 -2.53 -20.50 -12.98
C ALA A 205 -2.89 -21.52 -11.89
N VAL A 206 -3.03 -21.08 -10.63
CA VAL A 206 -3.46 -21.94 -9.52
C VAL A 206 -4.89 -22.45 -9.75
N GLY A 207 -5.84 -21.59 -10.11
CA GLY A 207 -7.23 -21.99 -10.32
C GLY A 207 -7.44 -22.86 -11.58
N GLN A 208 -6.51 -22.81 -12.53
CA GLN A 208 -6.47 -23.67 -13.72
C GLN A 208 -5.71 -24.98 -13.49
N GLY A 209 -5.18 -25.20 -12.30
CA GLY A 209 -4.46 -26.43 -11.96
C GLY A 209 -3.02 -26.53 -12.50
N LYS A 210 -2.43 -25.43 -13.01
CA LYS A 210 -1.02 -25.40 -13.45
C LYS A 210 -0.04 -25.52 -12.29
N CYS A 211 -0.47 -25.16 -11.09
CA CYS A 211 0.20 -25.35 -9.81
C CYS A 211 -0.84 -25.45 -8.70
N GLY A 212 -0.50 -26.07 -7.58
CA GLY A 212 -1.42 -26.28 -6.46
C GLY A 212 -1.40 -25.14 -5.45
N ILE A 213 -0.29 -24.39 -5.37
CA ILE A 213 -0.02 -23.40 -4.33
C ILE A 213 0.49 -22.11 -4.96
N GLY A 214 0.13 -20.95 -4.39
CA GLY A 214 0.69 -19.66 -4.76
C GLY A 214 0.76 -18.69 -3.58
N VAL A 215 1.58 -17.64 -3.72
CA VAL A 215 1.69 -16.56 -2.74
C VAL A 215 1.28 -15.25 -3.39
N VAL A 216 0.22 -14.63 -2.88
CA VAL A 216 -0.39 -13.43 -3.48
C VAL A 216 -0.82 -12.41 -2.43
N ASN A 217 -1.00 -11.17 -2.80
CA ASN A 217 -1.71 -10.26 -1.93
C ASN A 217 -3.21 -10.63 -1.94
N HIS A 218 -3.80 -10.77 -0.77
CA HIS A 218 -5.16 -11.24 -0.55
C HIS A 218 -6.21 -10.52 -1.40
N TYR A 219 -6.04 -9.21 -1.61
CA TYR A 219 -7.03 -8.38 -2.30
C TYR A 219 -7.17 -8.71 -3.80
N TYR A 220 -6.16 -9.32 -4.43
CA TYR A 220 -6.30 -9.78 -5.82
C TYR A 220 -7.29 -10.93 -5.91
N LEU A 221 -7.20 -11.91 -4.99
CA LEU A 221 -8.16 -13.01 -4.96
C LEU A 221 -9.57 -12.50 -4.59
N ALA A 222 -9.67 -11.61 -3.59
CA ALA A 222 -10.95 -11.01 -3.21
C ALA A 222 -11.63 -10.31 -4.40
N ARG A 223 -10.88 -9.54 -5.17
CA ARG A 223 -11.36 -8.85 -6.37
C ARG A 223 -11.83 -9.82 -7.45
N MET A 224 -11.08 -10.88 -7.69
CA MET A 224 -11.47 -11.90 -8.67
C MET A 224 -12.74 -12.64 -8.20
N GLN A 225 -12.80 -13.07 -6.94
CA GLN A 225 -13.98 -13.77 -6.38
C GLN A 225 -15.24 -12.90 -6.32
N SER A 226 -15.08 -11.58 -6.22
CA SER A 226 -16.23 -10.65 -6.25
C SER A 226 -16.82 -10.46 -7.65
N GLY A 227 -16.11 -10.88 -8.69
CA GLY A 227 -16.47 -10.62 -10.09
C GLY A 227 -15.98 -9.27 -10.63
N ALA A 228 -15.33 -8.44 -9.82
CA ALA A 228 -14.83 -7.13 -10.24
C ALA A 228 -13.70 -7.20 -11.30
N SER A 229 -13.11 -8.39 -11.49
CA SER A 229 -12.13 -8.68 -12.56
C SER A 229 -12.74 -9.40 -13.78
N GLY A 230 -14.07 -9.53 -13.82
CA GLY A 230 -14.80 -10.22 -14.88
C GLY A 230 -15.19 -11.66 -14.52
N LYS A 231 -16.21 -12.18 -15.21
CA LYS A 231 -16.84 -13.49 -14.93
C LYS A 231 -15.87 -14.68 -15.05
N ASN A 232 -14.98 -14.66 -16.04
CA ASN A 232 -13.99 -15.73 -16.20
C ASN A 232 -13.04 -15.81 -15.02
N ASP A 233 -12.52 -14.66 -14.53
CA ASP A 233 -11.68 -14.60 -13.35
C ASP A 233 -12.43 -15.04 -12.10
N GLN A 234 -13.71 -14.69 -11.97
CA GLN A 234 -14.55 -15.12 -10.86
C GLN A 234 -14.69 -16.65 -10.82
N THR A 235 -14.97 -17.28 -11.95
CA THR A 235 -15.07 -18.75 -12.07
C THR A 235 -13.77 -19.44 -11.69
N VAL A 236 -12.64 -18.95 -12.17
CA VAL A 236 -11.31 -19.49 -11.85
C VAL A 236 -11.00 -19.31 -10.36
N ALA A 237 -11.24 -18.12 -9.80
CA ALA A 237 -10.96 -17.81 -8.41
C ALA A 237 -11.87 -18.54 -7.42
N ALA A 238 -13.08 -18.95 -7.81
CA ALA A 238 -14.00 -19.71 -6.98
C ALA A 238 -13.45 -21.08 -6.55
N LYS A 239 -12.52 -21.67 -7.33
CA LYS A 239 -11.86 -22.94 -7.03
C LYS A 239 -10.76 -22.82 -5.97
N ILE A 240 -10.39 -21.62 -5.59
CA ILE A 240 -9.21 -21.35 -4.76
C ILE A 240 -9.60 -21.11 -3.31
N LYS A 241 -8.90 -21.75 -2.39
CA LYS A 241 -8.90 -21.44 -0.95
C LYS A 241 -7.79 -20.48 -0.63
N LEU A 242 -8.10 -19.46 0.19
CA LEU A 242 -7.09 -18.56 0.76
C LEU A 242 -6.78 -19.02 2.18
N ILE A 243 -5.49 -19.06 2.49
CA ILE A 243 -4.96 -19.34 3.81
C ILE A 243 -4.27 -18.08 4.32
N MET A 244 -4.67 -17.63 5.50
CA MET A 244 -3.96 -16.59 6.25
C MET A 244 -2.83 -17.24 7.06
N PRO A 245 -1.56 -17.01 6.69
CA PRO A 245 -0.43 -17.60 7.44
C PRO A 245 -0.38 -17.10 8.88
N LYS A 246 0.22 -17.88 9.77
CA LYS A 246 0.38 -17.50 11.17
C LYS A 246 1.87 -17.49 11.55
N PRO A 247 2.46 -16.32 11.85
CA PRO A 247 1.92 -14.99 11.68
C PRO A 247 1.80 -14.60 10.20
N ALA A 248 0.94 -13.61 9.91
CA ALA A 248 0.72 -13.10 8.56
C ALA A 248 1.60 -11.88 8.29
N HIS A 249 2.38 -11.90 7.21
CA HIS A 249 3.10 -10.73 6.74
C HIS A 249 2.15 -9.63 6.30
N VAL A 250 2.22 -8.49 6.99
CA VAL A 250 1.41 -7.29 6.72
C VAL A 250 2.27 -6.20 6.11
N ASN A 251 1.78 -5.62 5.02
CA ASN A 251 2.37 -4.45 4.39
C ASN A 251 1.33 -3.35 4.22
N ILE A 252 1.74 -2.13 3.84
CA ILE A 252 0.89 -0.95 3.83
C ILE A 252 0.91 -0.18 2.51
N SER A 253 -0.15 0.60 2.28
CA SER A 253 -0.03 1.84 1.51
C SER A 253 0.20 2.97 2.50
N ALA A 254 1.09 3.89 2.17
CA ALA A 254 1.47 4.98 3.05
C ALA A 254 1.63 6.30 2.30
N ALA A 255 1.41 7.41 3.01
CA ALA A 255 1.65 8.75 2.51
C ALA A 255 2.67 9.49 3.37
N GLY A 256 3.40 10.42 2.75
CA GLY A 256 4.27 11.36 3.43
C GLY A 256 4.23 12.73 2.75
N VAL A 257 4.58 13.77 3.49
CA VAL A 257 4.71 15.12 2.96
C VAL A 257 6.04 15.26 2.26
N ALA A 258 6.04 15.69 0.99
CA ALA A 258 7.26 15.90 0.24
C ALA A 258 8.13 16.98 0.88
N LYS A 259 9.46 16.83 0.83
CA LYS A 259 10.42 17.80 1.38
C LYS A 259 10.22 19.19 0.79
N SER A 260 9.85 19.27 -0.48
CA SER A 260 9.61 20.49 -1.26
C SER A 260 8.18 21.03 -1.16
N ALA A 261 7.28 20.41 -0.37
CA ALA A 261 5.86 20.79 -0.29
C ALA A 261 5.68 22.28 -0.02
N LYS A 262 4.88 22.93 -0.86
CA LYS A 262 4.52 24.33 -0.73
C LYS A 262 3.21 24.51 0.03
N ASN A 263 2.28 23.56 -0.09
CA ASN A 263 0.97 23.56 0.55
C ASN A 263 0.98 22.61 1.76
N LEU A 264 1.84 22.94 2.76
CA LEU A 264 2.11 22.06 3.90
C LEU A 264 0.86 21.78 4.74
N LYS A 265 0.06 22.80 5.02
CA LYS A 265 -1.16 22.67 5.82
C LYS A 265 -2.16 21.75 5.14
N GLU A 266 -2.39 21.95 3.84
CA GLU A 266 -3.29 21.16 3.03
C GLU A 266 -2.81 19.70 2.88
N ALA A 267 -1.48 19.51 2.80
CA ALA A 267 -0.87 18.19 2.76
C ALA A 267 -1.09 17.40 4.04
N ILE A 268 -0.94 18.02 5.20
CA ILE A 268 -1.19 17.41 6.51
C ILE A 268 -2.67 17.09 6.64
N GLU A 269 -3.56 18.03 6.34
CA GLU A 269 -5.02 17.86 6.41
C GLU A 269 -5.50 16.70 5.52
N LEU A 270 -4.91 16.56 4.33
CA LEU A 270 -5.20 15.41 3.46
C LEU A 270 -4.74 14.09 4.08
N ILE A 271 -3.52 14.01 4.61
CA ILE A 271 -3.02 12.75 5.21
C ILE A 271 -3.84 12.38 6.45
N GLU A 272 -4.21 13.35 7.30
CA GLU A 272 -5.10 13.14 8.44
C GLU A 272 -6.48 12.61 8.03
N PHE A 273 -7.06 13.17 6.96
CA PHE A 273 -8.31 12.66 6.41
C PHE A 273 -8.17 11.23 5.89
N LEU A 274 -7.13 10.94 5.10
CA LEU A 274 -6.90 9.60 4.54
C LEU A 274 -6.61 8.54 5.62
N ALA A 275 -5.95 8.92 6.71
CA ALA A 275 -5.65 8.05 7.85
C ALA A 275 -6.82 7.89 8.82
N SER A 276 -7.84 8.76 8.75
CA SER A 276 -9.03 8.65 9.59
C SER A 276 -9.75 7.32 9.36
N PRO A 277 -10.55 6.81 10.30
CA PRO A 277 -11.34 5.60 10.11
C PRO A 277 -12.19 5.65 8.84
N GLN A 278 -12.78 6.80 8.53
CA GLN A 278 -13.56 7.03 7.32
C GLN A 278 -12.69 6.99 6.05
N GLY A 279 -11.59 7.73 6.03
CA GLY A 279 -10.67 7.80 4.89
C GLY A 279 -10.00 6.46 4.60
N SER A 280 -9.47 5.80 5.63
CA SER A 280 -8.84 4.48 5.53
C SER A 280 -9.83 3.42 5.01
N SER A 281 -11.08 3.43 5.49
CA SER A 281 -12.13 2.53 5.00
C SER A 281 -12.55 2.84 3.57
N ALA A 282 -12.64 4.12 3.20
CA ALA A 282 -12.98 4.55 1.85
C ALA A 282 -11.89 4.17 0.83
N MET A 283 -10.60 4.22 1.23
CA MET A 283 -9.49 3.74 0.40
C MET A 283 -9.43 2.22 0.30
N ALA A 284 -9.69 1.53 1.41
CA ALA A 284 -9.53 0.07 1.51
C ALA A 284 -10.70 -0.70 0.88
N GLY A 285 -11.93 -0.24 1.07
CA GLY A 285 -13.14 -0.96 0.68
C GLY A 285 -13.19 -1.34 -0.81
N PRO A 286 -13.13 -0.36 -1.73
CA PRO A 286 -13.20 -0.62 -3.17
C PRO A 286 -12.02 -1.42 -3.73
N THR A 287 -10.90 -1.42 -3.03
CA THR A 287 -9.68 -2.13 -3.44
C THR A 287 -9.55 -3.51 -2.81
N TYR A 288 -10.44 -3.87 -1.88
CA TYR A 288 -10.37 -5.09 -1.05
C TYR A 288 -9.12 -5.15 -0.17
N GLU A 289 -8.45 -4.03 0.10
CA GLU A 289 -7.44 -3.93 1.14
C GLU A 289 -8.11 -3.89 2.52
N TYR A 290 -7.34 -4.04 3.58
CA TYR A 290 -7.82 -3.81 4.95
C TYR A 290 -7.62 -2.35 5.35
N PRO A 291 -8.57 -1.73 6.05
CA PRO A 291 -8.33 -0.45 6.71
C PRO A 291 -7.23 -0.61 7.77
N LEU A 292 -6.68 0.49 8.26
CA LEU A 292 -5.63 0.45 9.32
C LEU A 292 -6.11 -0.29 10.56
N LYS A 293 -7.38 -0.16 10.93
CA LYS A 293 -8.00 -0.88 12.05
C LYS A 293 -9.15 -1.73 11.53
N GLY A 294 -9.32 -2.92 12.10
CA GLY A 294 -10.37 -3.86 11.70
C GLY A 294 -10.04 -4.66 10.43
N PHE A 295 -11.02 -5.41 9.92
CA PHE A 295 -10.83 -6.40 8.86
C PHE A 295 -11.59 -6.08 7.57
N GLY A 296 -12.15 -4.88 7.45
CA GLY A 296 -12.98 -4.49 6.31
C GLY A 296 -14.39 -5.13 6.33
N SER A 297 -15.24 -4.69 5.41
CA SER A 297 -16.67 -5.04 5.41
C SER A 297 -17.10 -5.94 4.25
N SER A 298 -16.25 -6.15 3.23
CA SER A 298 -16.63 -6.94 2.05
C SER A 298 -16.91 -8.41 2.40
N LYS A 299 -17.82 -9.04 1.65
CA LYS A 299 -18.14 -10.46 1.80
C LYS A 299 -16.88 -11.34 1.69
N GLN A 300 -15.98 -11.01 0.75
CA GLN A 300 -14.76 -11.76 0.49
C GLN A 300 -13.78 -11.65 1.68
N LEU A 301 -13.56 -10.45 2.20
CA LEU A 301 -12.67 -10.27 3.35
C LEU A 301 -13.20 -10.96 4.60
N LYS A 302 -14.53 -10.94 4.82
CA LYS A 302 -15.17 -11.69 5.90
C LYS A 302 -14.98 -13.21 5.74
N ALA A 303 -15.09 -13.72 4.51
CA ALA A 303 -14.88 -15.13 4.20
C ALA A 303 -13.43 -15.59 4.39
N PHE A 304 -12.44 -14.71 4.19
CA PHE A 304 -11.03 -14.99 4.46
C PHE A 304 -10.72 -15.14 5.96
N GLY A 305 -11.60 -14.62 6.80
CA GLY A 305 -11.47 -14.66 8.26
C GLY A 305 -10.42 -13.71 8.82
N PRO A 306 -10.22 -13.75 10.14
CA PRO A 306 -9.22 -12.93 10.82
C PRO A 306 -7.80 -13.46 10.56
N PHE A 307 -6.81 -12.57 10.73
CA PHE A 307 -5.40 -12.93 10.71
C PHE A 307 -4.67 -12.30 11.90
N THR A 308 -3.61 -12.95 12.34
CA THR A 308 -2.68 -12.40 13.33
C THR A 308 -1.50 -11.81 12.56
N PRO A 309 -1.31 -10.48 12.54
CA PRO A 309 -0.18 -9.89 11.87
C PRO A 309 1.12 -10.28 12.55
N ASP A 310 2.21 -10.29 11.77
CA ASP A 310 3.55 -10.24 12.34
C ASP A 310 3.71 -8.97 13.20
N ASN A 311 4.66 -8.99 14.12
CA ASN A 311 4.94 -7.84 14.99
C ASN A 311 6.18 -7.07 14.49
N ILE A 312 6.28 -6.87 13.16
CA ILE A 312 7.41 -6.20 12.53
C ILE A 312 7.01 -4.81 12.10
N SER A 313 7.84 -3.82 12.46
CA SER A 313 7.62 -2.46 11.98
C SER A 313 7.88 -2.35 10.49
N ILE A 314 7.06 -1.57 9.81
CA ILE A 314 7.19 -1.28 8.37
C ILE A 314 8.56 -0.67 8.04
N ASN A 315 9.12 0.12 8.96
CA ASN A 315 10.48 0.68 8.82
C ASN A 315 11.55 -0.41 8.79
N ALA A 316 11.45 -1.45 9.63
CA ALA A 316 12.38 -2.58 9.62
C ALA A 316 12.30 -3.37 8.30
N LEU A 317 11.09 -3.62 7.78
CA LEU A 317 10.89 -4.25 6.46
C LEU A 317 11.61 -3.46 5.36
N GLY A 318 11.41 -2.15 5.32
CA GLY A 318 12.04 -1.28 4.32
C GLY A 318 13.57 -1.36 4.33
N ARG A 319 14.19 -1.32 5.50
CA ARG A 319 15.64 -1.42 5.66
C ARG A 319 16.21 -2.79 5.26
N THR A 320 15.46 -3.86 5.47
CA THR A 320 15.91 -5.24 5.19
C THR A 320 15.71 -5.66 3.73
N GLN A 321 14.94 -4.90 2.94
CA GLN A 321 14.56 -5.29 1.58
C GLN A 321 15.73 -5.53 0.63
N LYS A 322 16.79 -4.71 0.69
CA LYS A 322 17.99 -4.91 -0.16
C LYS A 322 18.63 -6.27 0.09
N LYS A 323 18.76 -6.65 1.37
CA LYS A 323 19.28 -7.97 1.79
C LYS A 323 18.38 -9.09 1.29
N ALA A 324 17.07 -8.93 1.40
CA ALA A 324 16.09 -9.91 0.90
C ALA A 324 16.24 -10.14 -0.61
N LEU A 325 16.35 -9.06 -1.40
CA LEU A 325 16.55 -9.16 -2.85
C LEU A 325 17.88 -9.89 -3.21
N GLN A 326 18.95 -9.63 -2.47
CA GLN A 326 20.23 -10.32 -2.65
C GLN A 326 20.11 -11.81 -2.33
N MET A 327 19.50 -12.16 -1.20
CA MET A 327 19.23 -13.55 -0.81
C MET A 327 18.39 -14.29 -1.86
N MET A 328 17.30 -13.69 -2.34
CA MET A 328 16.48 -14.27 -3.41
C MET A 328 17.30 -14.57 -4.66
N ALA A 329 18.19 -13.65 -5.07
CA ALA A 329 19.04 -13.85 -6.23
C ALA A 329 20.04 -14.99 -6.02
N GLN A 330 20.69 -15.05 -4.85
CA GLN A 330 21.68 -16.08 -4.50
C GLN A 330 21.06 -17.48 -4.46
N GLU A 331 19.81 -17.60 -3.99
CA GLU A 331 19.09 -18.87 -3.92
C GLU A 331 18.34 -19.23 -5.21
N GLY A 332 18.57 -18.53 -6.31
CA GLY A 332 18.02 -18.87 -7.61
C GLY A 332 16.58 -18.45 -7.87
N TRP A 333 16.00 -17.62 -7.02
CA TRP A 333 14.68 -17.03 -7.31
C TRP A 333 14.80 -16.04 -8.49
N ARG A 334 14.18 -16.33 -9.60
CA ARG A 334 14.29 -15.57 -10.86
C ARG A 334 13.25 -14.46 -11.02
#